data_4eb90dc32a9b7a3572f7f8491707b402
#
_entry.id   4eb90dc32a9b7a3572f7f8491707b402
#
_cell.length_a   1.000
_cell.length_b   1.000
_cell.length_c   1.000
_cell.angle_alpha   90.00
_cell.angle_beta   90.00
_cell.angle_gamma   90.00
#
_symmetry.space_group_name_H-M   'P 1'
#
loop_
_entity.id
_entity.type
_entity.pdbx_description
1 polymer ?
#
loop_
_entity_poly.entity_id
_entity_poly.type
_entity_poly.pdbx_seq_one_letter_code
_entity_poly.pdbx_strand_id
1 'polypeptide(L)'
;PVWRCDWSSDVCSSELLEHLRGIPGFEGAAAEGSGTVPVVRTRFHKPGLVDQLFHTAASAPVAYLLFLVGAGLLVFELFTAGVGIAGVIGAGSFLLGCYGLAVLPTRWWAIALLVVAMFGYAVDIQTGVPRAWTVIATASLVVGSVALYDGVGMSWITLGVGLVGMIAAMSAGMPAMVRTRFSTPTIGRDWIVGESGEAGDAVDPEGTVCVREAVWK
;
A
#
# COMPACT_ATOMS: atom_id res chain seq x y z
N PRO A 1 -10.88 -16.58 20.84
CA PRO A 1 -10.69 -16.46 22.28
C PRO A 1 -9.52 -15.54 22.54
N VAL A 2 -9.80 -14.37 23.12
CA VAL A 2 -8.78 -13.43 23.54
C VAL A 2 -8.14 -14.01 24.79
N TRP A 3 -6.93 -14.48 24.70
CA TRP A 3 -6.12 -14.92 25.82
C TRP A 3 -5.77 -13.70 26.69
N ARG A 4 -6.62 -13.39 27.66
CA ARG A 4 -6.25 -12.52 28.77
C ARG A 4 -5.38 -13.36 29.70
N CYS A 5 -4.08 -13.27 29.57
CA CYS A 5 -3.20 -13.65 30.66
C CYS A 5 -3.38 -12.64 31.79
N ASP A 6 -4.13 -13.04 32.81
CA ASP A 6 -4.09 -12.34 34.10
C ASP A 6 -2.72 -12.62 34.71
N TRP A 7 -2.01 -11.57 35.12
CA TRP A 7 -0.60 -11.60 35.54
C TRP A 7 -0.39 -12.26 36.93
N SER A 8 -1.22 -13.23 37.30
CA SER A 8 -0.88 -14.11 38.40
C SER A 8 -0.03 -15.27 37.86
N SER A 9 1.24 -15.24 38.22
CA SER A 9 2.32 -16.09 37.70
C SER A 9 2.09 -17.60 37.72
N ASP A 10 1.10 -18.08 38.45
CA ASP A 10 0.90 -19.51 38.68
C ASP A 10 -0.06 -20.15 37.69
N VAL A 11 -0.99 -19.41 37.09
CA VAL A 11 -1.99 -19.92 36.14
C VAL A 11 -1.43 -20.03 34.72
N CYS A 12 -0.62 -19.07 34.30
CA CYS A 12 0.01 -19.12 32.97
C CYS A 12 1.04 -20.25 32.82
N SER A 13 1.70 -20.66 33.90
CA SER A 13 2.69 -21.72 33.83
C SER A 13 2.06 -23.11 33.71
N SER A 14 0.90 -23.35 34.32
CA SER A 14 0.21 -24.66 34.26
C SER A 14 -0.46 -24.90 32.90
N GLU A 15 -1.11 -23.90 32.30
CA GLU A 15 -1.72 -24.03 30.99
C GLU A 15 -0.67 -24.14 29.87
N LEU A 16 0.44 -23.41 29.96
CA LEU A 16 1.55 -23.51 29.00
C LEU A 16 2.20 -24.89 29.06
N LEU A 17 2.37 -25.46 30.26
CA LEU A 17 2.92 -26.79 30.44
C LEU A 17 2.00 -27.89 29.91
N GLU A 18 0.70 -27.72 30.01
CA GLU A 18 -0.27 -28.68 29.47
C GLU A 18 -0.25 -28.68 27.93
N HIS A 19 -0.09 -27.51 27.31
CA HIS A 19 0.07 -27.36 25.86
C HIS A 19 1.41 -27.94 25.35
N LEU A 20 2.50 -27.75 26.11
CA LEU A 20 3.81 -28.26 25.76
C LEU A 20 3.91 -29.80 25.86
N ARG A 21 3.06 -30.44 26.68
CA ARG A 21 3.00 -31.91 26.81
C ARG A 21 2.59 -32.60 25.51
N GLY A 22 1.91 -31.90 24.59
CA GLY A 22 1.48 -32.44 23.30
C GLY A 22 2.55 -32.42 22.21
N ILE A 23 3.72 -31.80 22.47
CA ILE A 23 4.78 -31.65 21.47
C ILE A 23 5.74 -32.84 21.54
N PRO A 24 5.94 -33.58 20.42
CA PRO A 24 6.89 -34.71 20.38
C PRO A 24 8.31 -34.21 20.71
N GLY A 25 8.96 -34.87 21.66
CA GLY A 25 10.33 -34.55 22.13
C GLY A 25 10.38 -33.61 23.34
N PHE A 26 9.25 -33.19 23.88
CA PHE A 26 9.20 -32.46 25.13
C PHE A 26 8.99 -33.39 26.32
N GLU A 27 10.04 -33.68 27.06
CA GLU A 27 9.98 -34.50 28.29
C GLU A 27 9.93 -33.60 29.52
N GLY A 28 8.82 -33.60 30.24
CA GLY A 28 8.67 -32.93 31.53
C GLY A 28 9.14 -33.85 32.65
N ALA A 29 10.01 -33.41 33.55
CA ALA A 29 10.34 -34.12 34.75
C ALA A 29 9.26 -33.92 35.83
N ALA A 30 8.88 -34.99 36.50
CA ALA A 30 8.03 -34.90 37.69
C ALA A 30 8.80 -34.30 38.87
N ALA A 31 8.27 -33.23 39.50
CA ALA A 31 8.78 -32.70 40.73
C ALA A 31 8.22 -33.52 41.92
N GLU A 32 9.03 -33.72 42.95
CA GLU A 32 8.55 -34.24 44.23
C GLU A 32 7.60 -33.24 44.89
N GLY A 33 6.33 -33.54 44.86
CA GLY A 33 5.24 -32.68 45.34
C GLY A 33 4.34 -32.27 44.14
N SER A 34 3.10 -32.49 44.22
CA SER A 34 1.97 -32.42 43.28
C SER A 34 2.04 -31.44 42.09
N GLY A 35 3.21 -31.15 41.52
CA GLY A 35 3.37 -30.31 40.32
C GLY A 35 4.50 -30.79 39.42
N THR A 36 4.27 -30.80 38.11
CA THR A 36 5.33 -31.02 37.11
C THR A 36 6.12 -29.71 36.92
N VAL A 37 7.41 -29.73 37.24
CA VAL A 37 8.31 -28.60 36.98
C VAL A 37 8.97 -28.81 35.62
N PRO A 38 8.91 -27.84 34.70
CA PRO A 38 9.61 -27.96 33.43
C PRO A 38 11.13 -27.96 33.66
N VAL A 39 11.82 -28.99 33.20
CA VAL A 39 13.30 -29.07 33.21
C VAL A 39 13.91 -28.14 32.18
N VAL A 40 13.08 -27.42 31.42
CA VAL A 40 13.51 -26.53 30.35
C VAL A 40 13.84 -25.14 30.92
N ARG A 41 15.07 -24.71 30.71
CA ARG A 41 15.48 -23.35 31.01
C ARG A 41 14.84 -22.38 29.99
N THR A 42 13.79 -21.69 30.38
CA THR A 42 13.19 -20.64 29.57
C THR A 42 14.14 -19.43 29.50
N ARG A 43 14.61 -19.10 28.31
CA ARG A 43 15.39 -17.90 28.07
C ARG A 43 14.53 -16.91 27.29
N PHE A 44 14.18 -15.79 27.90
CA PHE A 44 13.51 -14.71 27.21
C PHE A 44 14.50 -14.09 26.21
N HIS A 45 14.24 -14.28 24.94
CA HIS A 45 15.01 -13.64 23.88
C HIS A 45 14.21 -12.41 23.39
N LYS A 46 14.84 -11.24 23.50
CA LYS A 46 14.26 -10.04 22.93
C LYS A 46 14.40 -10.13 21.41
N PRO A 47 13.30 -10.15 20.62
CA PRO A 47 13.39 -10.22 19.17
C PRO A 47 14.16 -9.01 18.62
N GLY A 48 15.00 -9.25 17.62
CA GLY A 48 15.72 -8.21 16.89
C GLY A 48 14.77 -7.25 16.17
N LEU A 49 15.27 -6.11 15.73
CA LEU A 49 14.47 -5.13 14.97
C LEU A 49 13.90 -5.74 13.69
N VAL A 50 14.66 -6.61 13.05
CA VAL A 50 14.23 -7.31 11.83
C VAL A 50 13.08 -8.25 12.12
N ASP A 51 13.16 -9.04 13.20
CA ASP A 51 12.11 -9.96 13.62
C ASP A 51 10.82 -9.21 13.97
N GLN A 52 10.96 -8.06 14.66
CA GLN A 52 9.83 -7.19 14.98
C GLN A 52 9.17 -6.63 13.71
N LEU A 53 9.96 -6.22 12.72
CA LEU A 53 9.46 -5.72 11.44
C LEU A 53 8.65 -6.80 10.70
N PHE A 54 9.21 -8.00 10.56
CA PHE A 54 8.52 -9.11 9.90
C PHE A 54 7.27 -9.56 10.65
N HIS A 55 7.33 -9.57 11.98
CA HIS A 55 6.16 -9.89 12.81
C HIS A 55 5.05 -8.84 12.65
N THR A 56 5.42 -7.56 12.57
CA THR A 56 4.46 -6.48 12.34
C THR A 56 3.88 -6.57 10.92
N ALA A 57 4.72 -6.81 9.92
CA ALA A 57 4.30 -6.98 8.53
C ALA A 57 3.38 -8.20 8.33
N ALA A 58 3.52 -9.24 9.15
CA ALA A 58 2.65 -10.44 9.13
C ALA A 58 1.28 -10.22 9.81
N SER A 59 0.94 -9.00 10.26
CA SER A 59 -0.42 -8.71 10.73
C SER A 59 -1.34 -8.30 9.58
N ALA A 60 -2.59 -8.78 9.58
CA ALA A 60 -3.53 -8.57 8.48
C ALA A 60 -3.73 -7.09 8.07
N PRO A 61 -3.93 -6.12 9.01
CA PRO A 61 -4.10 -4.72 8.64
C PRO A 61 -2.83 -4.11 8.05
N VAL A 62 -1.65 -4.46 8.59
CA VAL A 62 -0.37 -3.90 8.12
C VAL A 62 0.02 -4.48 6.77
N ALA A 63 -0.12 -5.80 6.57
CA ALA A 63 0.14 -6.45 5.29
C ALA A 63 -0.70 -5.84 4.16
N TYR A 64 -2.00 -5.65 4.42
CA TYR A 64 -2.91 -5.02 3.48
C TYR A 64 -2.51 -3.59 3.11
N LEU A 65 -2.25 -2.74 4.12
CA LEU A 65 -1.85 -1.35 3.87
C LEU A 65 -0.50 -1.25 3.18
N LEU A 66 0.48 -2.04 3.59
CA LEU A 66 1.81 -2.08 2.95
C LEU A 66 1.70 -2.50 1.47
N PHE A 67 0.86 -3.50 1.18
CA PHE A 67 0.62 -3.94 -0.20
C PHE A 67 -0.02 -2.82 -1.04
N LEU A 68 -1.10 -2.19 -0.54
CA LEU A 68 -1.79 -1.12 -1.28
C LEU A 68 -0.91 0.12 -1.46
N VAL A 69 -0.30 0.59 -0.38
CA VAL A 69 0.57 1.78 -0.43
C VAL A 69 1.78 1.52 -1.32
N GLY A 70 2.39 0.33 -1.18
CA GLY A 70 3.52 -0.07 -2.00
C GLY A 70 3.17 -0.11 -3.49
N ALA A 71 2.07 -0.78 -3.84
CA ALA A 71 1.58 -0.83 -5.22
C ALA A 71 1.21 0.57 -5.76
N GLY A 72 0.56 1.39 -4.94
CA GLY A 72 0.22 2.77 -5.29
C GLY A 72 1.44 3.65 -5.56
N LEU A 73 2.49 3.55 -4.72
CA LEU A 73 3.75 4.27 -4.91
C LEU A 73 4.51 3.79 -6.15
N LEU A 74 4.45 2.49 -6.48
CA LEU A 74 5.04 1.96 -7.71
C LEU A 74 4.33 2.53 -8.94
N VAL A 75 3.00 2.56 -8.94
CA VAL A 75 2.22 3.21 -10.00
C VAL A 75 2.55 4.70 -10.08
N PHE A 76 2.63 5.38 -8.94
CA PHE A 76 3.01 6.79 -8.86
C PHE A 76 4.38 7.06 -9.51
N GLU A 77 5.39 6.26 -9.20
CA GLU A 77 6.74 6.41 -9.77
C GLU A 77 6.73 6.23 -11.29
N LEU A 78 5.90 5.31 -11.80
CA LEU A 78 5.78 5.07 -13.24
C LEU A 78 5.34 6.32 -14.01
N PHE A 79 4.51 7.18 -13.40
CA PHE A 79 3.96 8.38 -14.05
C PHE A 79 4.72 9.67 -13.71
N THR A 80 5.53 9.67 -12.65
CA THR A 80 6.21 10.89 -12.22
C THR A 80 7.60 11.07 -12.82
N ALA A 81 8.23 10.02 -13.36
CA ALA A 81 9.61 10.02 -13.83
C ALA A 81 10.52 10.78 -12.86
N GLY A 82 10.35 10.49 -11.57
CA GLY A 82 10.98 11.22 -10.49
C GLY A 82 12.40 10.73 -10.18
N VAL A 83 12.84 11.04 -8.97
CA VAL A 83 14.19 10.73 -8.47
C VAL A 83 14.31 9.26 -8.04
N GLY A 84 13.26 8.44 -8.18
CA GLY A 84 13.26 7.03 -7.77
C GLY A 84 12.94 6.80 -6.29
N ILE A 85 12.78 7.84 -5.50
CA ILE A 85 12.53 7.71 -4.04
C ILE A 85 11.20 7.00 -3.77
N ALA A 86 10.14 7.41 -4.45
CA ALA A 86 8.83 6.78 -4.29
C ALA A 86 8.85 5.33 -4.79
N GLY A 87 9.59 5.04 -5.86
CA GLY A 87 9.81 3.70 -6.37
C GLY A 87 10.51 2.78 -5.36
N VAL A 88 11.59 3.25 -4.72
CA VAL A 88 12.33 2.47 -3.70
C VAL A 88 11.46 2.19 -2.48
N ILE A 89 10.80 3.22 -1.93
CA ILE A 89 9.91 3.08 -0.78
C ILE A 89 8.72 2.18 -1.16
N GLY A 90 8.16 2.38 -2.36
CA GLY A 90 7.06 1.58 -2.90
C GLY A 90 7.44 0.11 -3.04
N ALA A 91 8.60 -0.18 -3.61
CA ALA A 91 9.09 -1.54 -3.76
C ALA A 91 9.32 -2.22 -2.40
N GLY A 92 9.96 -1.54 -1.46
CA GLY A 92 10.15 -2.06 -0.10
C GLY A 92 8.83 -2.36 0.62
N SER A 93 7.89 -1.41 0.57
CA SER A 93 6.55 -1.59 1.16
C SER A 93 5.77 -2.73 0.46
N PHE A 94 5.83 -2.80 -0.86
CA PHE A 94 5.18 -3.85 -1.64
C PHE A 94 5.71 -5.24 -1.30
N LEU A 95 7.04 -5.39 -1.24
CA LEU A 95 7.66 -6.68 -0.89
C LEU A 95 7.31 -7.11 0.54
N LEU A 96 7.31 -6.18 1.51
CA LEU A 96 6.87 -6.48 2.87
C LEU A 96 5.38 -6.82 2.92
N GLY A 97 4.56 -6.14 2.15
CA GLY A 97 3.14 -6.47 1.99
C GLY A 97 2.93 -7.86 1.40
N CYS A 98 3.65 -8.21 0.34
CA CYS A 98 3.63 -9.56 -0.25
C CYS A 98 4.07 -10.63 0.75
N TYR A 99 5.10 -10.37 1.54
CA TYR A 99 5.51 -11.28 2.61
C TYR A 99 4.39 -11.48 3.63
N GLY A 100 3.77 -10.40 4.12
CA GLY A 100 2.66 -10.49 5.07
C GLY A 100 1.46 -11.26 4.50
N LEU A 101 1.10 -11.01 3.23
CA LEU A 101 0.03 -11.74 2.55
C LEU A 101 0.36 -13.22 2.31
N ALA A 102 1.63 -13.58 2.12
CA ALA A 102 2.05 -14.97 1.95
C ALA A 102 2.01 -15.79 3.26
N VAL A 103 2.20 -15.12 4.40
CA VAL A 103 2.15 -15.76 5.73
C VAL A 103 0.71 -15.92 6.23
N LEU A 104 -0.19 -15.05 5.82
CA LEU A 104 -1.60 -15.02 6.23
C LEU A 104 -2.46 -15.91 5.33
N PRO A 105 -3.58 -16.47 5.84
CA PRO A 105 -4.54 -17.22 5.01
C PRO A 105 -5.27 -16.23 4.08
N THR A 106 -4.72 -16.03 2.90
CA THR A 106 -5.25 -15.14 1.87
C THR A 106 -5.82 -15.90 0.69
N ARG A 107 -6.82 -15.33 0.03
CA ARG A 107 -7.39 -15.85 -1.20
C ARG A 107 -6.63 -15.32 -2.40
N TRP A 108 -5.95 -16.17 -3.15
CA TRP A 108 -5.12 -15.79 -4.31
C TRP A 108 -5.88 -14.97 -5.37
N TRP A 109 -7.16 -15.31 -5.61
CA TRP A 109 -7.98 -14.57 -6.57
C TRP A 109 -8.29 -13.13 -6.10
N ALA A 110 -8.38 -12.89 -4.78
CA ALA A 110 -8.57 -11.56 -4.24
C ALA A 110 -7.30 -10.70 -4.41
N ILE A 111 -6.12 -11.29 -4.23
CA ILE A 111 -4.84 -10.64 -4.55
C ILE A 111 -4.78 -10.30 -6.04
N ALA A 112 -5.20 -11.22 -6.92
CA ALA A 112 -5.27 -10.96 -8.35
C ALA A 112 -6.19 -9.78 -8.68
N LEU A 113 -7.35 -9.66 -8.01
CA LEU A 113 -8.24 -8.50 -8.17
C LEU A 113 -7.59 -7.18 -7.72
N LEU A 114 -6.80 -7.19 -6.64
CA LEU A 114 -6.05 -6.00 -6.22
C LEU A 114 -5.00 -5.59 -7.25
N VAL A 115 -4.32 -6.55 -7.86
CA VAL A 115 -3.37 -6.28 -8.96
C VAL A 115 -4.11 -5.73 -10.19
N VAL A 116 -5.24 -6.31 -10.57
CA VAL A 116 -6.09 -5.82 -11.66
C VAL A 116 -6.57 -4.41 -11.38
N ALA A 117 -6.92 -4.09 -10.12
CA ALA A 117 -7.31 -2.74 -9.73
C ALA A 117 -6.18 -1.73 -9.95
N MET A 118 -4.96 -2.05 -9.53
CA MET A 118 -3.79 -1.17 -9.74
C MET A 118 -3.50 -0.97 -11.23
N PHE A 119 -3.56 -2.05 -12.01
CA PHE A 119 -3.40 -1.99 -13.46
C PHE A 119 -4.49 -1.14 -14.13
N GLY A 120 -5.75 -1.33 -13.74
CA GLY A 120 -6.87 -0.55 -14.23
C GLY A 120 -6.72 0.95 -13.98
N TYR A 121 -6.30 1.34 -12.77
CA TYR A 121 -5.99 2.74 -12.48
C TYR A 121 -4.82 3.27 -13.32
N ALA A 122 -3.77 2.49 -13.51
CA ALA A 122 -2.64 2.87 -14.35
C ALA A 122 -3.08 3.13 -15.81
N VAL A 123 -3.93 2.26 -16.37
CA VAL A 123 -4.50 2.44 -17.72
C VAL A 123 -5.37 3.69 -17.79
N ASP A 124 -6.22 3.94 -16.79
CA ASP A 124 -7.09 5.11 -16.75
C ASP A 124 -6.30 6.43 -16.74
N ILE A 125 -5.24 6.49 -15.93
CA ILE A 125 -4.33 7.64 -15.87
C ILE A 125 -3.66 7.88 -17.21
N GLN A 126 -3.28 6.83 -17.92
CA GLN A 126 -2.56 6.90 -19.19
C GLN A 126 -3.46 7.29 -20.35
N THR A 127 -4.68 6.77 -20.38
CA THR A 127 -5.62 7.01 -21.48
C THR A 127 -6.35 8.35 -21.37
N GLY A 128 -6.52 8.86 -20.15
CA GLY A 128 -7.20 10.14 -19.87
C GLY A 128 -8.67 10.21 -20.32
N VAL A 129 -9.23 9.12 -20.85
CA VAL A 129 -10.57 9.04 -21.45
C VAL A 129 -11.34 7.86 -20.89
N PRO A 130 -12.64 7.91 -20.95
CA PRO A 130 -13.55 8.08 -19.83
C PRO A 130 -13.56 6.89 -18.90
N ARG A 131 -13.18 7.10 -17.69
CA ARG A 131 -13.58 6.48 -16.40
C ARG A 131 -14.11 5.03 -16.37
N ALA A 132 -14.18 4.32 -17.47
CA ALA A 132 -14.57 2.91 -17.48
C ALA A 132 -13.55 2.07 -16.72
N TRP A 133 -12.27 2.33 -16.93
CA TRP A 133 -11.19 1.67 -16.21
C TRP A 133 -11.17 2.04 -14.73
N THR A 134 -11.48 3.30 -14.37
CA THR A 134 -11.65 3.70 -12.97
C THR A 134 -12.75 2.90 -12.28
N VAL A 135 -13.90 2.68 -12.95
CA VAL A 135 -15.00 1.90 -12.38
C VAL A 135 -14.60 0.44 -12.20
N ILE A 136 -13.98 -0.18 -13.21
CA ILE A 136 -13.48 -1.57 -13.11
C ILE A 136 -12.43 -1.69 -12.01
N ALA A 137 -11.47 -0.77 -11.96
CA ALA A 137 -10.42 -0.75 -10.95
C ALA A 137 -10.99 -0.60 -9.53
N THR A 138 -11.94 0.33 -9.35
CA THR A 138 -12.58 0.55 -8.05
C THR A 138 -13.39 -0.66 -7.61
N ALA A 139 -14.18 -1.26 -8.51
CA ALA A 139 -14.93 -2.48 -8.22
C ALA A 139 -14.00 -3.64 -7.83
N SER A 140 -12.92 -3.85 -8.61
CA SER A 140 -11.91 -4.88 -8.32
C SER A 140 -11.20 -4.62 -7.00
N LEU A 141 -10.89 -3.35 -6.68
CA LEU A 141 -10.27 -2.96 -5.42
C LEU A 141 -11.18 -3.28 -4.24
N VAL A 142 -12.45 -2.90 -4.32
CA VAL A 142 -13.42 -3.14 -3.23
C VAL A 142 -13.62 -4.63 -3.02
N VAL A 143 -13.92 -5.39 -4.08
CA VAL A 143 -14.14 -6.84 -3.99
C VAL A 143 -12.89 -7.55 -3.50
N GLY A 144 -11.73 -7.22 -4.06
CA GLY A 144 -10.45 -7.81 -3.67
C GLY A 144 -10.11 -7.53 -2.22
N SER A 145 -10.33 -6.29 -1.72
CA SER A 145 -10.04 -5.93 -0.34
C SER A 145 -10.95 -6.62 0.66
N VAL A 146 -12.26 -6.68 0.39
CA VAL A 146 -13.24 -7.31 1.29
C VAL A 146 -13.04 -8.83 1.35
N ALA A 147 -12.68 -9.44 0.23
CA ALA A 147 -12.52 -10.89 0.11
C ALA A 147 -11.10 -11.39 0.41
N LEU A 148 -10.16 -10.52 0.76
CA LEU A 148 -8.72 -10.81 0.81
C LEU A 148 -8.36 -11.95 1.77
N TYR A 149 -8.91 -11.94 2.97
CA TYR A 149 -8.56 -12.88 4.02
C TYR A 149 -9.63 -13.97 4.19
N ASP A 150 -9.18 -15.18 4.50
CA ASP A 150 -10.04 -16.31 4.84
C ASP A 150 -9.98 -16.58 6.35
N GLY A 151 -11.10 -16.35 7.04
CA GLY A 151 -11.20 -16.60 8.49
C GLY A 151 -10.46 -15.61 9.41
N VAL A 152 -9.71 -14.64 8.86
CA VAL A 152 -9.04 -13.60 9.65
C VAL A 152 -9.84 -12.31 9.55
N GLY A 153 -10.29 -11.81 10.70
CA GLY A 153 -10.99 -10.54 10.77
C GLY A 153 -10.05 -9.34 10.56
N MET A 154 -10.34 -8.51 9.56
CA MET A 154 -9.69 -7.23 9.39
C MET A 154 -10.56 -6.11 9.97
N SER A 155 -9.94 -5.09 10.58
CA SER A 155 -10.66 -3.93 11.09
C SER A 155 -11.34 -3.17 9.95
N TRP A 156 -12.62 -2.85 10.10
CA TRP A 156 -13.38 -2.02 9.16
C TRP A 156 -12.76 -0.64 8.94
N ILE A 157 -12.09 -0.11 9.96
CA ILE A 157 -11.38 1.17 9.88
C ILE A 157 -10.21 1.04 8.92
N THR A 158 -9.39 -0.01 9.06
CA THR A 158 -8.24 -0.26 8.18
C THR A 158 -8.69 -0.45 6.73
N LEU A 159 -9.74 -1.25 6.54
CA LEU A 159 -10.32 -1.48 5.21
C LEU A 159 -10.84 -0.17 4.61
N GLY A 160 -11.59 0.61 5.38
CA GLY A 160 -12.12 1.91 4.95
C GLY A 160 -11.02 2.91 4.59
N VAL A 161 -10.00 3.05 5.44
CA VAL A 161 -8.85 3.93 5.19
C VAL A 161 -8.09 3.49 3.93
N GLY A 162 -7.82 2.20 3.78
CA GLY A 162 -7.14 1.66 2.60
C GLY A 162 -7.93 1.90 1.32
N LEU A 163 -9.23 1.59 1.32
CA LEU A 163 -10.10 1.79 0.15
C LEU A 163 -10.24 3.27 -0.22
N VAL A 164 -10.69 4.11 0.73
CA VAL A 164 -10.93 5.53 0.48
C VAL A 164 -9.63 6.23 0.09
N GLY A 165 -8.54 5.95 0.81
CA GLY A 165 -7.23 6.52 0.52
C GLY A 165 -6.75 6.16 -0.87
N MET A 166 -6.84 4.88 -1.27
CA MET A 166 -6.41 4.42 -2.59
C MET A 166 -7.28 4.98 -3.71
N ILE A 167 -8.61 4.95 -3.55
CA ILE A 167 -9.54 5.52 -4.54
C ILE A 167 -9.27 7.02 -4.72
N ALA A 168 -9.14 7.77 -3.63
CA ALA A 168 -8.86 9.20 -3.69
C ALA A 168 -7.50 9.50 -4.34
N ALA A 169 -6.45 8.75 -3.96
CA ALA A 169 -5.12 8.91 -4.52
C ALA A 169 -5.10 8.65 -6.03
N MET A 170 -5.73 7.56 -6.49
CA MET A 170 -5.68 7.13 -7.89
C MET A 170 -6.67 7.89 -8.79
N SER A 171 -7.88 8.20 -8.29
CA SER A 171 -8.90 8.86 -9.11
C SER A 171 -8.81 10.38 -9.13
N ALA A 172 -8.27 11.00 -8.09
CA ALA A 172 -8.15 12.47 -7.98
C ALA A 172 -6.69 12.93 -7.91
N GLY A 173 -5.88 12.34 -7.03
CA GLY A 173 -4.51 12.76 -6.78
C GLY A 173 -3.61 12.60 -8.00
N MET A 174 -3.55 11.41 -8.56
CA MET A 174 -2.71 11.11 -9.73
C MET A 174 -3.08 11.91 -10.98
N PRO A 175 -4.34 11.97 -11.41
CA PRO A 175 -4.71 12.78 -12.57
C PRO A 175 -4.47 14.27 -12.37
N ALA A 176 -4.63 14.80 -11.15
CA ALA A 176 -4.31 16.18 -10.84
C ALA A 176 -2.80 16.45 -11.01
N MET A 177 -1.96 15.55 -10.48
CA MET A 177 -0.51 15.68 -10.57
C MET A 177 0.01 15.56 -12.01
N VAL A 178 -0.51 14.62 -12.78
CA VAL A 178 -0.13 14.46 -14.20
C VAL A 178 -0.52 15.71 -14.98
N ARG A 179 -1.73 16.26 -14.74
CA ARG A 179 -2.16 17.51 -15.39
C ARG A 179 -1.29 18.70 -15.07
N THR A 180 -0.88 18.88 -13.81
CA THR A 180 -0.01 20.00 -13.42
C THR A 180 1.37 19.92 -14.06
N ARG A 181 1.86 18.73 -14.31
CA ARG A 181 3.16 18.51 -14.95
C ARG A 181 3.17 18.89 -16.44
N PHE A 182 2.05 18.69 -17.13
CA PHE A 182 1.92 18.99 -18.55
C PHE A 182 1.24 20.35 -18.83
N SER A 183 0.79 21.07 -17.77
CA SER A 183 0.32 22.44 -17.96
C SER A 183 1.51 23.33 -18.30
N THR A 184 1.43 24.01 -19.43
CA THR A 184 2.38 25.08 -19.74
C THR A 184 2.31 26.13 -18.63
N PRO A 185 3.45 26.57 -18.07
CA PRO A 185 3.42 27.61 -17.05
C PRO A 185 2.85 28.89 -17.65
N THR A 186 1.63 29.21 -17.28
CA THR A 186 0.94 30.47 -17.65
C THR A 186 1.41 31.65 -16.80
N ILE A 187 2.35 31.39 -15.86
CA ILE A 187 2.88 32.43 -14.99
C ILE A 187 3.63 33.45 -15.81
N GLY A 188 3.12 34.69 -15.85
CA GLY A 188 3.75 35.83 -16.49
C GLY A 188 3.35 36.07 -17.96
N ARG A 189 2.35 35.37 -18.51
CA ARG A 189 1.87 35.59 -19.87
C ARG A 189 0.50 36.32 -19.95
N ASP A 190 -0.12 36.60 -18.81
CA ASP A 190 -1.43 37.31 -18.77
C ASP A 190 -1.41 38.68 -19.48
N TRP A 191 -0.24 39.28 -19.53
CA TRP A 191 -0.05 40.55 -20.22
C TRP A 191 -0.10 40.45 -21.75
N ILE A 192 0.02 39.25 -22.34
CA ILE A 192 -0.08 39.03 -23.80
C ILE A 192 -1.54 39.06 -24.24
N VAL A 193 -2.45 38.70 -23.33
CA VAL A 193 -3.88 38.63 -23.65
C VAL A 193 -4.44 40.05 -23.88
N GLY A 194 -4.80 40.33 -25.13
CA GLY A 194 -5.31 41.66 -25.55
C GLY A 194 -4.24 42.59 -26.09
N GLU A 195 -2.95 42.21 -26.12
CA GLU A 195 -1.92 42.98 -26.84
C GLU A 195 -2.00 42.75 -28.35
N SER A 196 -1.69 43.75 -29.11
CA SER A 196 -1.55 43.67 -30.57
C SER A 196 -0.09 43.45 -30.95
N GLY A 197 0.16 42.54 -31.87
CA GLY A 197 1.48 42.23 -32.41
C GLY A 197 1.50 42.24 -33.94
N GLU A 198 2.69 42.31 -34.51
CA GLU A 198 2.90 42.20 -35.95
C GLU A 198 3.21 40.78 -36.33
N ALA A 199 2.54 40.24 -37.36
CA ALA A 199 2.84 38.94 -37.88
C ALA A 199 4.19 38.99 -38.64
N GLY A 200 5.16 38.18 -38.20
CA GLY A 200 6.45 38.06 -38.86
C GLY A 200 6.39 37.21 -40.14
N ASP A 201 5.55 36.18 -40.14
CA ASP A 201 5.30 35.29 -41.29
C ASP A 201 3.84 35.08 -41.51
N ALA A 202 3.46 34.55 -42.71
CA ALA A 202 2.10 34.14 -42.99
C ALA A 202 1.65 33.02 -42.03
N VAL A 203 0.54 33.27 -41.31
CA VAL A 203 -0.03 32.33 -40.37
C VAL A 203 -0.94 31.34 -41.09
N ASP A 204 -0.43 30.11 -41.47
CA ASP A 204 -1.21 29.07 -42.11
C ASP A 204 -0.50 27.69 -42.03
N PRO A 205 -0.85 26.83 -41.08
CA PRO A 205 -1.57 26.95 -39.83
C PRO A 205 -0.70 27.48 -38.66
N GLU A 206 0.61 27.59 -38.82
CA GLU A 206 1.56 28.12 -37.82
C GLU A 206 2.23 29.38 -38.37
N GLY A 207 2.59 30.30 -37.48
CA GLY A 207 3.29 31.51 -37.84
C GLY A 207 3.96 32.14 -36.62
N THR A 208 4.76 33.20 -36.87
CA THR A 208 5.44 33.95 -35.82
C THR A 208 4.79 35.32 -35.68
N VAL A 209 4.61 35.78 -34.42
CA VAL A 209 4.06 37.09 -34.07
C VAL A 209 5.06 37.81 -33.18
N CYS A 210 5.40 39.03 -33.53
CA CYS A 210 6.20 39.91 -32.71
C CYS A 210 5.28 40.72 -31.80
N VAL A 211 5.45 40.58 -30.47
CA VAL A 211 4.78 41.34 -29.44
C VAL A 211 5.83 42.00 -28.54
N ARG A 212 5.91 43.28 -28.46
CA ARG A 212 6.88 44.03 -27.64
C ARG A 212 8.33 43.66 -27.85
N GLU A 213 8.97 43.41 -28.75
CA GLU A 213 10.35 42.98 -28.93
C GLU A 213 10.62 41.46 -28.78
N ALA A 214 9.58 40.68 -28.51
CA ALA A 214 9.70 39.20 -28.43
C ALA A 214 8.95 38.54 -29.58
N VAL A 215 9.59 37.52 -30.18
CA VAL A 215 8.99 36.70 -31.24
C VAL A 215 8.31 35.49 -30.59
N TRP A 216 7.04 35.33 -30.88
CA TRP A 216 6.21 34.22 -30.38
C TRP A 216 5.77 33.35 -31.54
N LYS A 217 5.76 32.01 -31.31
CA LYS A 217 5.28 30.99 -32.27
C LYS A 217 3.97 30.36 -31.76
#